data_a1e50079b4108471c6b8b49e815d9e77
#
_entry.id   a1e50079b4108471c6b8b49e815d9e77
#
_cell.length_a   1.000
_cell.length_b   1.000
_cell.length_c   1.000
_cell.angle_alpha   90.00
_cell.angle_beta   90.00
_cell.angle_gamma   90.00
#
_symmetry.space_group_name_H-M   'P 1'
#
loop_
_entity.id
_entity.type
_entity.pdbx_description
1 polymer ?
#
loop_
_entity_poly.entity_id
_entity_poly.type
_entity_poly.pdbx_seq_one_letter_code
_entity_poly.pdbx_strand_id
1 'polypeptide(L)'
;QVFPFVTSVNRKFSNILPNAMFNSKLSAKSSLRFSYRTNTSAPSISQLQNVINNNNPLLLRTGNEDLKQQYGHNIMGGYTFTNTAKGISVMGNMFVQKTNDYVGNATFIASADSVISNSVTLYKGSQLMKPVNLDGYWNLRSFVNFGMPLKFIKSSLNWNGGYSYAKIPGIINGISNISANQPFNAGAVLASNIS
;
A
#
# COMPACT_ATOMS: atom_id res chain seq x y z
N GLN A 1 -42.49 15.63 -7.25
CA GLN A 1 -41.00 15.44 -7.22
C GLN A 1 -40.63 14.99 -5.80
N VAL A 2 -40.24 13.76 -5.66
CA VAL A 2 -39.68 13.26 -4.41
C VAL A 2 -38.21 13.68 -4.39
N PHE A 3 -37.87 14.66 -3.56
CA PHE A 3 -36.48 15.05 -3.35
C PHE A 3 -35.71 13.89 -2.72
N PRO A 4 -34.41 13.73 -3.03
CA PRO A 4 -33.62 12.68 -2.43
C PRO A 4 -33.64 12.84 -0.89
N PHE A 5 -33.79 11.73 -0.18
CA PHE A 5 -33.67 11.70 1.27
C PHE A 5 -32.31 12.25 1.68
N VAL A 6 -32.31 13.25 2.54
CA VAL A 6 -31.06 13.73 3.15
C VAL A 6 -30.63 12.69 4.17
N THR A 7 -29.65 11.87 3.82
CA THR A 7 -29.04 10.92 4.75
C THR A 7 -27.82 11.57 5.38
N SER A 8 -27.84 11.77 6.68
CA SER A 8 -26.66 12.23 7.42
C SER A 8 -25.95 11.03 8.05
N VAL A 9 -24.70 10.82 7.69
CA VAL A 9 -23.84 9.81 8.34
C VAL A 9 -22.99 10.51 9.37
N ASN A 10 -23.24 10.25 10.65
CA ASN A 10 -22.43 10.78 11.75
C ASN A 10 -21.63 9.63 12.37
N ARG A 11 -20.31 9.63 12.18
CA ARG A 11 -19.39 8.63 12.72
C ARG A 11 -18.30 9.30 13.54
N LYS A 12 -18.04 8.76 14.73
CA LYS A 12 -16.92 9.16 15.59
C LYS A 12 -15.95 8.00 15.70
N PHE A 13 -14.67 8.30 15.51
CA PHE A 13 -13.59 7.33 15.65
C PHE A 13 -12.63 7.82 16.72
N SER A 14 -12.20 6.93 17.60
CA SER A 14 -11.20 7.23 18.63
C SER A 14 -10.16 6.12 18.59
N ASN A 15 -8.88 6.48 18.46
CA ASN A 15 -7.79 5.54 18.37
C ASN A 15 -6.58 6.04 19.15
N ILE A 16 -5.82 5.11 19.70
CA ILE A 16 -4.49 5.36 20.24
C ILE A 16 -3.51 5.11 19.11
N LEU A 17 -2.62 6.08 18.83
CA LEU A 17 -1.67 6.04 17.72
C LEU A 17 -0.22 6.02 18.26
N PRO A 18 0.27 4.88 18.77
CA PRO A 18 1.63 4.77 19.26
C PRO A 18 2.64 5.00 18.16
N ASN A 19 3.75 5.64 18.52
CA ASN A 19 4.91 5.76 17.68
C ASN A 19 6.18 5.56 18.51
N ALA A 20 7.23 5.05 17.86
CA ALA A 20 8.53 4.86 18.47
C ALA A 20 9.62 5.10 17.42
N MET A 21 10.73 5.70 17.83
CA MET A 21 11.88 5.91 16.99
C MET A 21 13.15 5.55 17.75
N PHE A 22 14.02 4.81 17.09
CA PHE A 22 15.33 4.44 17.60
C PHE A 22 16.39 4.78 16.55
N ASN A 23 17.41 5.53 16.97
CA ASN A 23 18.56 5.87 16.15
C ASN A 23 19.82 5.53 16.93
N SER A 24 20.72 4.78 16.33
CA SER A 24 21.99 4.40 16.97
C SER A 24 23.14 4.57 16.00
N LYS A 25 24.22 5.16 16.48
CA LYS A 25 25.53 5.10 15.83
C LYS A 25 26.23 3.84 16.33
N LEU A 26 26.26 2.79 15.50
CA LEU A 26 26.94 1.54 15.85
C LEU A 26 28.47 1.70 15.84
N SER A 27 28.98 2.62 15.04
CA SER A 27 30.39 3.01 14.96
C SER A 27 30.52 4.41 14.36
N ALA A 28 31.74 4.92 14.25
CA ALA A 28 32.02 6.17 13.53
C ALA A 28 31.63 6.10 12.03
N LYS A 29 31.43 4.89 11.48
CA LYS A 29 31.15 4.63 10.07
C LYS A 29 29.77 4.06 9.80
N SER A 30 29.06 3.65 10.84
CA SER A 30 27.76 2.96 10.65
C SER A 30 26.69 3.48 11.59
N SER A 31 25.49 3.58 11.08
CA SER A 31 24.29 3.96 11.82
C SER A 31 23.10 3.06 11.48
N LEU A 32 22.28 2.83 12.49
CA LEU A 32 21.02 2.10 12.39
C LEU A 32 19.89 3.04 12.78
N ARG A 33 18.83 3.03 11.99
CA ARG A 33 17.59 3.75 12.27
C ARG A 33 16.41 2.80 12.21
N PHE A 34 15.55 2.90 13.18
CA PHE A 34 14.29 2.17 13.23
C PHE A 34 13.18 3.12 13.64
N SER A 35 12.04 3.03 12.98
CA SER A 35 10.82 3.72 13.40
C SER A 35 9.60 2.83 13.25
N TYR A 36 8.72 2.93 14.22
CA TYR A 36 7.38 2.37 14.20
C TYR A 36 6.39 3.51 14.33
N ARG A 37 5.41 3.56 13.46
CA ARG A 37 4.35 4.57 13.48
C ARG A 37 3.03 3.93 13.13
N THR A 38 2.00 4.30 13.86
CA THR A 38 0.62 3.98 13.50
C THR A 38 -0.10 5.18 12.92
N ASN A 39 -1.08 4.92 12.10
CA ASN A 39 -1.97 5.92 11.52
C ASN A 39 -3.36 5.32 11.29
N THR A 40 -4.34 6.18 11.19
CA THR A 40 -5.70 5.80 10.82
C THR A 40 -6.15 6.55 9.57
N SER A 41 -7.06 5.94 8.82
CA SER A 41 -7.72 6.57 7.68
C SER A 41 -9.21 6.29 7.73
N ALA A 42 -10.02 7.34 7.85
CA ALA A 42 -11.47 7.21 7.79
C ALA A 42 -11.93 6.95 6.36
N PRO A 43 -13.02 6.18 6.16
CA PRO A 43 -13.66 6.07 4.87
C PRO A 43 -14.10 7.44 4.34
N SER A 44 -14.04 7.63 3.04
CA SER A 44 -14.54 8.85 2.40
C SER A 44 -16.08 8.89 2.44
N ILE A 45 -16.65 10.09 2.29
CA ILE A 45 -18.11 10.26 2.25
C ILE A 45 -18.72 9.41 1.12
N SER A 46 -18.12 9.38 -0.05
CA SER A 46 -18.59 8.57 -1.18
C SER A 46 -18.54 7.06 -0.91
N GLN A 47 -17.60 6.60 -0.09
CA GLN A 47 -17.54 5.20 0.34
C GLN A 47 -18.62 4.84 1.37
N LEU A 48 -19.09 5.81 2.13
CA LEU A 48 -20.12 5.62 3.15
C LEU A 48 -21.56 5.78 2.60
N GLN A 49 -21.72 6.50 1.49
CA GLN A 49 -23.04 6.74 0.89
C GLN A 49 -23.54 5.49 0.16
N ASN A 50 -24.59 4.85 0.68
CA ASN A 50 -25.22 3.68 0.08
C ASN A 50 -26.12 4.10 -1.13
N VAL A 51 -25.53 4.79 -2.10
CA VAL A 51 -26.16 5.23 -3.33
C VAL A 51 -25.46 4.57 -4.51
N ILE A 52 -26.24 3.98 -5.42
CA ILE A 52 -25.69 3.32 -6.60
C ILE A 52 -25.29 4.38 -7.62
N ASN A 53 -24.03 4.42 -7.99
CA ASN A 53 -23.52 5.17 -9.12
C ASN A 53 -23.53 4.26 -10.36
N ASN A 54 -24.36 4.59 -11.32
CA ASN A 54 -24.56 3.87 -12.57
C ASN A 54 -24.10 4.65 -13.82
N ASN A 55 -23.23 5.64 -13.66
CA ASN A 55 -22.66 6.41 -14.79
C ASN A 55 -21.93 5.51 -15.80
N ASN A 56 -21.41 4.38 -15.34
CA ASN A 56 -20.88 3.34 -16.21
C ASN A 56 -21.73 2.07 -16.02
N PRO A 57 -22.54 1.67 -17.00
CA PRO A 57 -23.43 0.52 -16.88
C PRO A 57 -22.70 -0.83 -16.80
N LEU A 58 -21.41 -0.88 -17.17
CA LEU A 58 -20.58 -2.09 -17.01
C LEU A 58 -19.89 -2.17 -15.66
N LEU A 59 -19.81 -1.05 -14.93
CA LEU A 59 -19.14 -0.97 -13.64
C LEU A 59 -19.92 -0.05 -12.70
N LEU A 60 -20.89 -0.62 -12.02
CA LEU A 60 -21.67 0.06 -11.00
C LEU A 60 -20.88 0.10 -9.68
N ARG A 61 -21.10 1.16 -8.92
CA ARG A 61 -20.47 1.33 -7.61
C ARG A 61 -21.53 1.74 -6.58
N THR A 62 -21.39 1.23 -5.37
CA THR A 62 -22.19 1.66 -4.22
C THR A 62 -21.28 1.91 -3.03
N GLY A 63 -21.74 2.66 -2.04
CA GLY A 63 -21.05 2.80 -0.79
C GLY A 63 -21.45 1.73 0.23
N ASN A 64 -20.89 1.83 1.43
CA ASN A 64 -21.16 0.98 2.56
C ASN A 64 -21.10 1.81 3.85
N GLU A 65 -22.24 2.04 4.46
CA GLU A 65 -22.33 2.81 5.70
C GLU A 65 -21.71 2.12 6.94
N ASP A 66 -21.48 0.80 6.86
CA ASP A 66 -20.92 -0.01 7.94
C ASP A 66 -19.38 -0.01 7.97
N LEU A 67 -18.74 0.72 7.05
CA LEU A 67 -17.28 0.76 6.99
C LEU A 67 -16.67 1.29 8.30
N LYS A 68 -15.66 0.56 8.74
CA LYS A 68 -14.79 0.94 9.84
C LYS A 68 -13.61 1.76 9.34
N GLN A 69 -12.99 2.51 10.24
CA GLN A 69 -11.73 3.19 9.99
C GLN A 69 -10.60 2.18 9.85
N GLN A 70 -9.75 2.37 8.86
CA GLN A 70 -8.52 1.60 8.71
C GLN A 70 -7.50 1.98 9.78
N TYR A 71 -6.75 0.99 10.26
CA TYR A 71 -5.65 1.20 11.20
C TYR A 71 -4.35 0.64 10.62
N GLY A 72 -3.41 1.53 10.32
CA GLY A 72 -2.13 1.20 9.71
C GLY A 72 -1.00 1.10 10.73
N HIS A 73 -0.17 0.06 10.60
CA HIS A 73 1.10 -0.12 11.27
C HIS A 73 2.21 0.04 10.23
N ASN A 74 3.13 0.97 10.48
CA ASN A 74 4.23 1.26 9.58
C ASN A 74 5.55 1.08 10.32
N ILE A 75 6.40 0.19 9.81
CA ILE A 75 7.74 -0.05 10.31
C ILE A 75 8.72 0.40 9.24
N MET A 76 9.72 1.17 9.63
CA MET A 76 10.81 1.58 8.76
C MET A 76 12.14 1.26 9.44
N GLY A 77 13.00 0.53 8.72
CA GLY A 77 14.37 0.24 9.11
C GLY A 77 15.34 0.84 8.10
N GLY A 78 16.45 1.37 8.57
CA GLY A 78 17.52 1.91 7.74
C GLY A 78 18.88 1.63 8.33
N TYR A 79 19.80 1.13 7.52
CA TYR A 79 21.20 0.94 7.86
C TYR A 79 22.07 1.72 6.87
N THR A 80 23.05 2.42 7.41
CA THR A 80 24.03 3.14 6.60
C THR A 80 25.44 2.81 7.12
N PHE A 81 26.32 2.48 6.20
CA PHE A 81 27.75 2.35 6.43
C PHE A 81 28.51 3.18 5.41
N THR A 82 29.47 3.99 5.88
CA THR A 82 30.30 4.81 5.01
C THR A 82 31.75 4.79 5.53
N ASN A 83 32.64 4.30 4.69
CA ASN A 83 34.08 4.36 4.94
C ASN A 83 34.76 5.26 3.89
N THR A 84 34.87 6.54 4.21
CA THR A 84 35.44 7.56 3.31
C THR A 84 36.88 7.26 2.92
N ALA A 85 37.69 6.73 3.86
CA ALA A 85 39.10 6.38 3.57
C ALA A 85 39.25 5.26 2.53
N LYS A 86 38.28 4.35 2.47
CA LYS A 86 38.24 3.27 1.48
C LYS A 86 37.29 3.54 0.31
N GLY A 87 36.51 4.61 0.36
CA GLY A 87 35.49 4.94 -0.63
C GLY A 87 34.30 3.96 -0.67
N ILE A 88 34.07 3.19 0.40
CA ILE A 88 33.01 2.17 0.46
C ILE A 88 31.78 2.76 1.12
N SER A 89 30.62 2.56 0.52
CA SER A 89 29.34 2.91 1.08
C SER A 89 28.33 1.77 0.94
N VAL A 90 27.52 1.57 1.98
CA VAL A 90 26.37 0.65 1.97
C VAL A 90 25.19 1.39 2.59
N MET A 91 24.05 1.35 1.92
CA MET A 91 22.79 1.86 2.44
C MET A 91 21.68 0.84 2.17
N GLY A 92 21.00 0.42 3.23
CA GLY A 92 19.85 -0.46 3.14
C GLY A 92 18.67 0.17 3.84
N ASN A 93 17.49 0.08 3.23
CA ASN A 93 16.24 0.52 3.85
C ASN A 93 15.15 -0.53 3.63
N MET A 94 14.28 -0.65 4.62
CA MET A 94 13.12 -1.52 4.60
C MET A 94 11.92 -0.75 5.13
N PHE A 95 10.82 -0.87 4.44
CA PHE A 95 9.52 -0.35 4.85
C PHE A 95 8.51 -1.48 4.85
N VAL A 96 7.78 -1.62 5.96
CA VAL A 96 6.71 -2.60 6.12
C VAL A 96 5.46 -1.90 6.57
N GLN A 97 4.37 -2.13 5.87
CA GLN A 97 3.04 -1.66 6.24
C GLN A 97 2.09 -2.85 6.36
N LYS A 98 1.39 -2.91 7.49
CA LYS A 98 0.23 -3.76 7.71
C LYS A 98 -0.97 -2.87 7.98
N THR A 99 -2.12 -3.16 7.38
CA THR A 99 -3.35 -2.41 7.65
C THR A 99 -4.44 -3.37 8.11
N ASN A 100 -4.95 -3.11 9.29
CA ASN A 100 -6.14 -3.76 9.84
C ASN A 100 -7.38 -3.01 9.34
N ASP A 101 -8.50 -3.70 9.21
CA ASP A 101 -9.74 -3.14 8.65
C ASP A 101 -9.51 -2.40 7.31
N TYR A 102 -8.60 -2.92 6.46
CA TYR A 102 -8.31 -2.34 5.16
C TYR A 102 -9.58 -2.18 4.33
N VAL A 103 -9.84 -1.00 3.80
CA VAL A 103 -11.00 -0.75 2.93
C VAL A 103 -10.65 -1.20 1.51
N GLY A 104 -11.00 -2.45 1.23
CA GLY A 104 -10.91 -3.06 -0.09
C GLY A 104 -12.25 -3.07 -0.80
N ASN A 105 -12.35 -3.82 -1.91
CA ASN A 105 -13.57 -3.94 -2.68
C ASN A 105 -14.12 -5.37 -2.66
N ALA A 106 -15.42 -5.49 -2.47
CA ALA A 106 -16.20 -6.64 -2.87
C ALA A 106 -16.79 -6.37 -4.26
N THR A 107 -16.44 -7.21 -5.22
CA THR A 107 -16.91 -7.12 -6.61
C THR A 107 -17.86 -8.28 -6.88
N PHE A 108 -19.07 -7.96 -7.30
CA PHE A 108 -20.03 -8.92 -7.80
C PHE A 108 -20.10 -8.82 -9.33
N ILE A 109 -19.88 -9.94 -10.01
CA ILE A 109 -19.98 -10.06 -11.48
C ILE A 109 -21.30 -10.77 -11.79
N ALA A 110 -22.19 -10.10 -12.50
CA ALA A 110 -23.52 -10.62 -12.78
C ALA A 110 -23.47 -11.78 -13.79
N SER A 111 -24.03 -12.92 -13.44
CA SER A 111 -24.20 -14.07 -14.36
C SER A 111 -25.45 -13.97 -15.23
N ALA A 112 -26.41 -13.13 -14.84
CA ALA A 112 -27.66 -12.82 -15.55
C ALA A 112 -28.07 -11.38 -15.24
N ASP A 113 -29.00 -10.84 -16.04
CA ASP A 113 -29.59 -9.53 -15.78
C ASP A 113 -30.35 -9.55 -14.45
N SER A 114 -30.11 -8.56 -13.60
CA SER A 114 -30.70 -8.46 -12.27
C SER A 114 -31.11 -7.02 -11.97
N VAL A 115 -32.35 -6.81 -11.53
CA VAL A 115 -32.81 -5.50 -11.07
C VAL A 115 -32.35 -5.33 -9.61
N ILE A 116 -31.46 -4.38 -9.36
CA ILE A 116 -30.88 -4.12 -8.03
C ILE A 116 -31.54 -2.93 -7.32
N SER A 117 -32.27 -2.10 -8.05
CA SER A 117 -33.17 -1.07 -7.50
C SER A 117 -34.24 -0.72 -8.54
N ASN A 118 -35.25 0.09 -8.14
CA ASN A 118 -36.39 0.44 -9.00
C ASN A 118 -36.00 1.08 -10.34
N SER A 119 -34.78 1.58 -10.49
CA SER A 119 -34.30 2.28 -11.69
C SER A 119 -32.95 1.80 -12.20
N VAL A 120 -32.36 0.75 -11.59
CA VAL A 120 -31.01 0.28 -11.94
C VAL A 120 -31.01 -1.23 -12.17
N THR A 121 -30.64 -1.63 -13.38
CA THR A 121 -30.42 -3.03 -13.76
C THR A 121 -28.92 -3.30 -13.87
N LEU A 122 -28.47 -4.35 -13.22
CA LEU A 122 -27.15 -4.91 -13.40
C LEU A 122 -27.22 -5.95 -14.51
N TYR A 123 -26.66 -5.64 -15.65
CA TYR A 123 -26.68 -6.52 -16.83
C TYR A 123 -25.68 -7.66 -16.68
N LYS A 124 -25.95 -8.77 -17.34
CA LYS A 124 -25.04 -9.92 -17.42
C LYS A 124 -23.63 -9.48 -17.84
N GLY A 125 -22.62 -9.89 -17.09
CA GLY A 125 -21.22 -9.50 -17.30
C GLY A 125 -20.82 -8.17 -16.71
N SER A 126 -21.77 -7.32 -16.27
CA SER A 126 -21.47 -6.09 -15.54
C SER A 126 -21.03 -6.39 -14.12
N GLN A 127 -20.34 -5.43 -13.50
CA GLN A 127 -19.80 -5.53 -12.16
C GLN A 127 -20.48 -4.53 -11.22
N LEU A 128 -20.76 -4.97 -10.00
CA LEU A 128 -21.12 -4.10 -8.90
C LEU A 128 -20.01 -4.13 -7.85
N MET A 129 -19.40 -2.97 -7.59
CA MET A 129 -18.35 -2.83 -6.57
C MET A 129 -18.89 -2.16 -5.32
N LYS A 130 -18.62 -2.77 -4.16
CA LYS A 130 -18.93 -2.25 -2.83
C LYS A 130 -17.67 -2.22 -1.98
N PRO A 131 -17.32 -1.12 -1.30
CA PRO A 131 -16.21 -1.10 -0.36
C PRO A 131 -16.56 -1.90 0.89
N VAL A 132 -15.57 -2.67 1.38
CA VAL A 132 -15.70 -3.52 2.58
C VAL A 132 -14.41 -3.49 3.37
N ASN A 133 -14.49 -3.69 4.69
CA ASN A 133 -13.30 -3.87 5.51
C ASN A 133 -12.79 -5.30 5.38
N LEU A 134 -11.50 -5.45 5.12
CA LEU A 134 -10.80 -6.71 4.92
C LEU A 134 -9.52 -6.74 5.73
N ASP A 135 -9.16 -7.89 6.24
CA ASP A 135 -7.88 -8.11 6.89
C ASP A 135 -6.86 -8.70 5.93
N GLY A 136 -5.59 -8.57 6.28
CA GLY A 136 -4.50 -9.20 5.54
C GLY A 136 -3.85 -8.32 4.48
N TYR A 137 -4.06 -6.99 4.49
CA TYR A 137 -3.28 -6.07 3.68
C TYR A 137 -1.85 -5.96 4.21
N TRP A 138 -0.88 -6.19 3.30
CA TRP A 138 0.55 -6.02 3.56
C TRP A 138 1.23 -5.33 2.40
N ASN A 139 2.18 -4.46 2.73
CA ASN A 139 3.10 -3.87 1.76
C ASN A 139 4.50 -3.85 2.39
N LEU A 140 5.45 -4.46 1.70
CA LEU A 140 6.86 -4.45 2.06
C LEU A 140 7.63 -3.87 0.89
N ARG A 141 8.59 -2.99 1.18
CA ARG A 141 9.56 -2.47 0.21
C ARG A 141 10.92 -2.48 0.86
N SER A 142 11.90 -2.96 0.13
CA SER A 142 13.29 -2.89 0.58
C SER A 142 14.19 -2.52 -0.58
N PHE A 143 15.25 -1.81 -0.27
CA PHE A 143 16.30 -1.54 -1.23
C PHE A 143 17.65 -1.48 -0.54
N VAL A 144 18.69 -1.85 -1.29
CA VAL A 144 20.08 -1.81 -0.88
C VAL A 144 20.88 -1.12 -1.99
N ASN A 145 21.73 -0.20 -1.59
CA ASN A 145 22.74 0.41 -2.46
C ASN A 145 24.11 0.09 -1.88
N PHE A 146 25.04 -0.29 -2.74
CA PHE A 146 26.41 -0.58 -2.40
C PHE A 146 27.34 0.12 -3.39
N GLY A 147 28.29 0.86 -2.88
CA GLY A 147 29.30 1.55 -3.67
C GLY A 147 30.70 1.21 -3.23
N MET A 148 31.59 0.90 -4.16
CA MET A 148 33.01 0.66 -3.87
C MET A 148 33.91 1.08 -5.03
N PRO A 149 35.13 1.59 -4.77
CA PRO A 149 36.12 1.82 -5.80
C PRO A 149 36.80 0.51 -6.23
N LEU A 150 36.97 0.33 -7.53
CA LEU A 150 37.76 -0.73 -8.14
C LEU A 150 39.09 -0.14 -8.59
N LYS A 151 40.03 0.01 -7.65
CA LYS A 151 41.30 0.75 -7.86
C LYS A 151 42.15 0.16 -8.98
N PHE A 152 42.09 -1.17 -9.18
CA PHE A 152 42.87 -1.90 -10.17
C PHE A 152 42.47 -1.56 -11.63
N ILE A 153 41.25 -1.06 -11.85
CA ILE A 153 40.75 -0.59 -13.16
C ILE A 153 40.39 0.88 -13.14
N LYS A 154 40.85 1.65 -12.14
CA LYS A 154 40.56 3.07 -11.96
C LYS A 154 39.07 3.43 -12.11
N SER A 155 38.21 2.57 -11.59
CA SER A 155 36.74 2.68 -11.73
C SER A 155 36.06 2.62 -10.38
N SER A 156 34.77 2.93 -10.34
CA SER A 156 33.89 2.70 -9.21
C SER A 156 32.70 1.85 -9.61
N LEU A 157 32.36 0.87 -8.76
CA LEU A 157 31.18 0.03 -8.89
C LEU A 157 30.12 0.57 -7.96
N ASN A 158 28.93 0.84 -8.51
CA ASN A 158 27.73 1.09 -7.75
C ASN A 158 26.70 0.03 -8.10
N TRP A 159 26.24 -0.69 -7.10
CA TRP A 159 25.21 -1.71 -7.22
C TRP A 159 23.98 -1.29 -6.45
N ASN A 160 22.79 -1.54 -7.00
CA ASN A 160 21.52 -1.35 -6.33
C ASN A 160 20.65 -2.61 -6.49
N GLY A 161 19.86 -2.89 -5.48
CA GLY A 161 18.87 -3.94 -5.51
C GLY A 161 17.65 -3.55 -4.70
N GLY A 162 16.49 -3.97 -5.16
CA GLY A 162 15.23 -3.71 -4.48
C GLY A 162 14.28 -4.89 -4.59
N TYR A 163 13.50 -5.08 -3.55
CA TYR A 163 12.43 -6.05 -3.49
C TYR A 163 11.20 -5.40 -2.90
N SER A 164 10.05 -5.68 -3.51
CA SER A 164 8.76 -5.28 -2.97
C SER A 164 7.83 -6.48 -2.88
N TYR A 165 6.93 -6.43 -1.92
CA TYR A 165 5.85 -7.38 -1.75
C TYR A 165 4.58 -6.63 -1.40
N ALA A 166 3.53 -6.81 -2.18
CA ALA A 166 2.21 -6.27 -1.88
C ALA A 166 1.19 -7.41 -1.86
N LYS A 167 0.42 -7.48 -0.77
CA LYS A 167 -0.71 -8.40 -0.61
C LYS A 167 -1.95 -7.57 -0.39
N ILE A 168 -2.88 -7.62 -1.34
CA ILE A 168 -4.11 -6.82 -1.35
C ILE A 168 -5.29 -7.78 -1.30
N PRO A 169 -6.05 -7.82 -0.19
CA PRO A 169 -7.25 -8.62 -0.08
C PRO A 169 -8.42 -7.98 -0.85
N GLY A 170 -9.30 -8.81 -1.38
CA GLY A 170 -10.53 -8.45 -2.05
C GLY A 170 -11.56 -9.58 -1.94
N ILE A 171 -12.76 -9.34 -2.45
CA ILE A 171 -13.82 -10.34 -2.57
C ILE A 171 -14.35 -10.30 -4.00
N ILE A 172 -14.51 -11.47 -4.63
CA ILE A 172 -15.15 -11.62 -5.95
C ILE A 172 -16.25 -12.65 -5.82
N ASN A 173 -17.49 -12.26 -6.11
CA ASN A 173 -18.69 -13.12 -5.99
C ASN A 173 -18.79 -13.85 -4.64
N GLY A 174 -18.49 -13.13 -3.54
CA GLY A 174 -18.52 -13.67 -2.19
C GLY A 174 -17.32 -14.53 -1.78
N ILE A 175 -16.39 -14.78 -2.70
CA ILE A 175 -15.19 -15.57 -2.44
C ILE A 175 -14.01 -14.62 -2.17
N SER A 176 -13.28 -14.87 -1.09
CA SER A 176 -12.07 -14.13 -0.78
C SER A 176 -11.04 -14.29 -1.89
N ASN A 177 -10.51 -13.18 -2.36
CA ASN A 177 -9.47 -13.11 -3.37
C ASN A 177 -8.28 -12.31 -2.84
N ILE A 178 -7.08 -12.76 -3.15
CA ILE A 178 -5.84 -12.10 -2.75
C ILE A 178 -5.03 -11.81 -4.00
N SER A 179 -4.76 -10.54 -4.24
CA SER A 179 -3.78 -10.12 -5.24
C SER A 179 -2.41 -10.00 -4.57
N ALA A 180 -1.43 -10.75 -5.05
CA ALA A 180 -0.05 -10.66 -4.58
C ALA A 180 0.87 -10.22 -5.72
N ASN A 181 1.73 -9.24 -5.43
CA ASN A 181 2.73 -8.73 -6.38
C ASN A 181 4.09 -8.70 -5.70
N GLN A 182 5.12 -9.22 -6.40
CA GLN A 182 6.47 -9.42 -5.85
C GLN A 182 7.55 -8.95 -6.83
N PRO A 183 7.62 -7.66 -7.18
CA PRO A 183 8.65 -7.17 -8.07
C PRO A 183 10.03 -7.19 -7.39
N PHE A 184 11.03 -7.57 -8.17
CA PHE A 184 12.46 -7.47 -7.85
C PHE A 184 13.15 -6.63 -8.91
N ASN A 185 14.08 -5.80 -8.50
CA ASN A 185 14.94 -5.03 -9.39
C ASN A 185 16.39 -5.08 -8.91
N ALA A 186 17.32 -5.12 -9.86
CA ALA A 186 18.75 -5.01 -9.61
C ALA A 186 19.41 -4.22 -10.72
N GLY A 187 20.42 -3.47 -10.37
CA GLY A 187 21.21 -2.68 -11.31
C GLY A 187 22.66 -2.54 -10.85
N ALA A 188 23.56 -2.40 -11.79
CA ALA A 188 24.96 -2.12 -11.52
C ALA A 188 25.46 -1.05 -12.50
N VAL A 189 26.23 -0.11 -11.98
CA VAL A 189 26.88 0.94 -12.76
C VAL A 189 28.37 0.89 -12.47
N LEU A 190 29.17 0.73 -13.54
CA LEU A 190 30.60 0.88 -13.52
C LEU A 190 30.96 2.24 -14.10
N ALA A 191 31.47 3.14 -13.27
CA ALA A 191 31.95 4.43 -13.72
C ALA A 191 33.49 4.42 -13.78
N SER A 192 34.04 4.62 -14.98
CA SER A 192 35.47 4.63 -15.21
C SER A 192 35.95 6.08 -15.42
N ASN A 193 37.06 6.42 -14.77
CA ASN A 193 37.76 7.69 -14.97
C ASN A 193 39.08 7.39 -15.69
N ILE A 194 38.99 7.23 -17.01
CA ILE A 194 40.15 7.01 -17.87
C ILE A 194 40.64 8.38 -18.33
N SER A 195 41.60 8.94 -17.58
CA SER A 195 42.37 10.11 -17.98
C SER A 195 43.81 9.66 -18.21
#